data_79b78d2b5e29f01a23b5a8bd0812c277
#
_entry.id   79b78d2b5e29f01a23b5a8bd0812c277
#
_cell.length_a   1.000
_cell.length_b   1.000
_cell.length_c   1.000
_cell.angle_alpha   90.00
_cell.angle_beta   90.00
_cell.angle_gamma   90.00
#
_symmetry.space_group_name_H-M   'P 1'
#
loop_
_entity.id
_entity.type
_entity.pdbx_description
1 polymer ?
#
loop_
_entity_poly.entity_id
_entity_poly.type
_entity_poly.pdbx_seq_one_letter_code
_entity_poly.pdbx_strand_id
1 'polypeptide(L)'
;MRWEELEDALEVLETEREYDGYFCSIKDAVIIVILGSLCDLQSVKKIHAWATTAHVKTFLSETFGIKRIPCYWWLLSLLALVTPESLNQCMKQWVASLVPQLAAKLEKEEEEQSKKKNKKQPLTIAIDGKEIRSTGKMKKYDSPLHIVSAHIGELGLTLAQKTVESKSNEIPAVPKLIKALEISGCMVVTDALNCQRETAKAIVEAQADYLLSAKGNQKELMNDIEQYVQDEKLRATMDSVSRTEKGHGRIESRSAYTSGDVGWHPGGREWPALKCIGAVHTRFETSKGVTDEWHYYISSKVLTAEETASPCKNGMVGRIDALAFGCAL
;
A
#
# COMPACT_ATOMS: atom_id res chain seq x y z
N MET A 1 17.81 4.39 -13.48
CA MET A 1 17.67 3.16 -12.68
C MET A 1 18.97 2.40 -12.88
N ARG A 2 19.65 2.05 -11.81
CA ARG A 2 20.89 1.28 -11.90
C ARG A 2 20.51 -0.19 -11.80
N TRP A 3 20.75 -0.93 -12.86
CA TRP A 3 20.44 -2.37 -12.88
C TRP A 3 21.34 -3.18 -11.94
N GLU A 4 22.54 -2.66 -11.66
CA GLU A 4 23.46 -3.20 -10.67
C GLU A 4 22.83 -3.40 -9.30
N GLU A 5 22.01 -2.44 -8.84
CA GLU A 5 21.31 -2.54 -7.55
C GLU A 5 20.28 -3.69 -7.53
N LEU A 6 19.65 -4.00 -8.67
CA LEU A 6 18.76 -5.16 -8.79
C LEU A 6 19.57 -6.46 -8.79
N GLU A 7 20.67 -6.52 -9.49
CA GLU A 7 21.55 -7.69 -9.54
C GLU A 7 22.13 -8.00 -8.17
N ASP A 8 22.63 -6.98 -7.46
CA ASP A 8 23.13 -7.11 -6.08
C ASP A 8 22.06 -7.61 -5.12
N ALA A 9 20.84 -7.08 -5.22
CA ALA A 9 19.72 -7.54 -4.39
C ALA A 9 19.34 -9.00 -4.67
N LEU A 10 19.58 -9.50 -5.87
CA LEU A 10 19.29 -10.90 -6.25
C LEU A 10 20.41 -11.88 -5.93
N GLU A 11 21.60 -11.41 -5.49
CA GLU A 11 22.70 -12.30 -5.08
C GLU A 11 22.36 -13.18 -3.88
N VAL A 12 21.45 -12.74 -3.01
CA VAL A 12 20.98 -13.47 -1.83
C VAL A 12 19.76 -14.36 -2.09
N LEU A 13 19.41 -14.56 -3.38
CA LEU A 13 18.26 -15.36 -3.76
C LEU A 13 18.45 -16.83 -3.38
N GLU A 14 17.65 -17.30 -2.44
CA GLU A 14 17.64 -18.70 -2.01
C GLU A 14 16.62 -19.53 -2.81
N THR A 15 16.93 -20.78 -3.00
CA THR A 15 16.11 -21.72 -3.76
C THR A 15 15.86 -23.00 -2.97
N GLU A 16 14.73 -23.66 -3.23
CA GLU A 16 14.38 -24.94 -2.55
C GLU A 16 15.35 -26.08 -2.86
N ARG A 17 16.09 -25.99 -3.96
CA ARG A 17 17.05 -27.03 -4.39
C ARG A 17 18.27 -26.36 -5.03
N GLU A 18 19.41 -27.00 -4.90
CA GLU A 18 20.58 -26.65 -5.69
C GLU A 18 20.29 -26.82 -7.18
N TYR A 19 20.75 -25.86 -7.96
CA TYR A 19 20.59 -25.82 -9.42
C TYR A 19 21.90 -25.41 -10.08
N ASP A 20 22.48 -26.32 -10.84
CA ASP A 20 23.82 -26.15 -11.47
C ASP A 20 23.87 -25.11 -12.62
N GLY A 21 22.79 -24.42 -12.92
CA GLY A 21 22.77 -23.24 -13.80
C GLY A 21 23.26 -23.45 -15.23
N TYR A 22 23.08 -24.61 -15.83
CA TYR A 22 23.74 -25.00 -17.08
C TYR A 22 23.50 -24.08 -18.28
N PHE A 23 22.33 -23.42 -18.39
CA PHE A 23 21.97 -22.56 -19.53
C PHE A 23 21.49 -21.16 -19.13
N CYS A 24 20.87 -21.03 -17.99
CA CYS A 24 20.25 -19.84 -17.46
C CYS A 24 20.19 -20.02 -15.96
N SER A 25 20.73 -19.09 -15.21
CA SER A 25 20.64 -19.11 -13.76
C SER A 25 19.21 -18.82 -13.29
N ILE A 26 18.91 -19.16 -12.05
CA ILE A 26 17.63 -18.78 -11.45
C ILE A 26 17.52 -17.24 -11.35
N LYS A 27 18.63 -16.56 -11.02
CA LYS A 27 18.74 -15.10 -11.04
C LYS A 27 18.36 -14.54 -12.42
N ASP A 28 18.89 -15.10 -13.52
CA ASP A 28 18.55 -14.67 -14.88
C ASP A 28 17.05 -14.83 -15.18
N ALA A 29 16.47 -15.96 -14.76
CA ALA A 29 15.04 -16.20 -14.92
C ALA A 29 14.19 -15.18 -14.17
N VAL A 30 14.57 -14.83 -12.94
CA VAL A 30 13.91 -13.79 -12.13
C VAL A 30 14.07 -12.41 -12.76
N ILE A 31 15.27 -12.05 -13.24
CA ILE A 31 15.50 -10.77 -13.97
C ILE A 31 14.57 -10.67 -15.18
N ILE A 32 14.49 -11.72 -16.01
CA ILE A 32 13.60 -11.73 -17.18
C ILE A 32 12.15 -11.46 -16.77
N VAL A 33 11.69 -12.07 -15.69
CA VAL A 33 10.30 -11.89 -15.23
C VAL A 33 10.07 -10.50 -14.65
N ILE A 34 11.00 -9.97 -13.87
CA ILE A 34 10.92 -8.60 -13.33
C ILE A 34 10.85 -7.60 -14.49
N LEU A 35 11.77 -7.67 -15.45
CA LEU A 35 11.80 -6.75 -16.58
C LEU A 35 10.54 -6.84 -17.45
N GLY A 36 10.06 -8.06 -17.71
CA GLY A 36 8.80 -8.25 -18.44
C GLY A 36 7.59 -7.68 -17.68
N SER A 37 7.58 -7.80 -16.35
CA SER A 37 6.53 -7.21 -15.50
C SER A 37 6.59 -5.68 -15.51
N LEU A 38 7.78 -5.08 -15.51
CA LEU A 38 7.97 -3.63 -15.68
C LEU A 38 7.48 -3.12 -17.05
N CYS A 39 7.44 -4.00 -18.07
CA CYS A 39 6.85 -3.73 -19.37
C CYS A 39 5.32 -4.02 -19.41
N ASP A 40 4.66 -4.14 -18.26
CA ASP A 40 3.22 -4.45 -18.12
C ASP A 40 2.80 -5.79 -18.75
N LEU A 41 3.71 -6.76 -18.79
CA LEU A 41 3.39 -8.10 -19.30
C LEU A 41 2.87 -8.98 -18.16
N GLN A 42 1.57 -9.23 -18.15
CA GLN A 42 0.84 -9.85 -17.05
C GLN A 42 0.88 -11.40 -17.04
N SER A 43 1.72 -12.04 -17.83
CA SER A 43 1.85 -13.51 -17.79
C SER A 43 3.22 -13.97 -18.23
N VAL A 44 3.71 -15.04 -17.61
CA VAL A 44 5.01 -15.64 -17.97
C VAL A 44 5.08 -16.03 -19.45
N LYS A 45 3.94 -16.42 -20.06
CA LYS A 45 3.88 -16.71 -21.50
C LYS A 45 4.16 -15.48 -22.36
N LYS A 46 3.58 -14.30 -22.01
CA LYS A 46 3.83 -13.03 -22.69
C LYS A 46 5.25 -12.57 -22.45
N ILE A 47 5.75 -12.70 -21.22
CA ILE A 47 7.13 -12.36 -20.85
C ILE A 47 8.12 -13.21 -21.64
N HIS A 48 7.91 -14.52 -21.72
CA HIS A 48 8.77 -15.39 -22.52
C HIS A 48 8.77 -15.00 -24.00
N ALA A 49 7.60 -14.77 -24.61
CA ALA A 49 7.50 -14.31 -25.99
C ALA A 49 8.26 -12.98 -26.22
N TRP A 50 8.11 -12.03 -25.31
CA TRP A 50 8.83 -10.76 -25.32
C TRP A 50 10.35 -10.96 -25.21
N ALA A 51 10.81 -11.75 -24.23
CA ALA A 51 12.22 -12.03 -24.00
C ALA A 51 12.90 -12.70 -25.19
N THR A 52 12.15 -13.45 -26.01
CA THR A 52 12.69 -14.13 -27.21
C THR A 52 12.78 -13.24 -28.44
N THR A 53 12.30 -12.00 -28.40
CA THR A 53 12.46 -11.04 -29.51
C THR A 53 13.93 -10.61 -29.68
N ALA A 54 14.34 -10.28 -30.90
CA ALA A 54 15.74 -9.97 -31.23
C ALA A 54 16.29 -8.82 -30.37
N HIS A 55 15.56 -7.70 -30.29
CA HIS A 55 15.99 -6.52 -29.54
C HIS A 55 16.14 -6.80 -28.03
N VAL A 56 15.20 -7.56 -27.44
CA VAL A 56 15.25 -7.89 -26.02
C VAL A 56 16.39 -8.86 -25.71
N LYS A 57 16.64 -9.85 -26.57
CA LYS A 57 17.81 -10.73 -26.44
C LYS A 57 19.12 -9.95 -26.44
N THR A 58 19.28 -9.00 -27.34
CA THR A 58 20.48 -8.12 -27.38
C THR A 58 20.56 -7.34 -26.07
N PHE A 59 19.51 -6.67 -25.64
CA PHE A 59 19.47 -5.93 -24.38
C PHE A 59 19.83 -6.81 -23.17
N LEU A 60 19.20 -7.98 -23.04
CA LEU A 60 19.47 -8.90 -21.93
C LEU A 60 20.91 -9.40 -21.93
N SER A 61 21.49 -9.65 -23.13
CA SER A 61 22.87 -10.08 -23.26
C SER A 61 23.87 -8.97 -22.93
N GLU A 62 23.64 -7.76 -23.41
CA GLU A 62 24.55 -6.62 -23.21
C GLU A 62 24.51 -6.05 -21.81
N THR A 63 23.28 -6.01 -21.19
CA THR A 63 23.08 -5.38 -19.90
C THR A 63 23.30 -6.34 -18.73
N PHE A 64 22.84 -7.59 -18.84
CA PHE A 64 22.83 -8.57 -17.76
C PHE A 64 23.68 -9.83 -18.06
N GLY A 65 24.35 -9.88 -19.20
CA GLY A 65 25.11 -11.06 -19.58
C GLY A 65 24.25 -12.31 -19.91
N ILE A 66 22.93 -12.16 -20.01
CA ILE A 66 21.99 -13.27 -20.26
C ILE A 66 22.04 -13.67 -21.74
N LYS A 67 22.89 -14.64 -22.09
CA LYS A 67 23.12 -15.06 -23.47
C LYS A 67 22.08 -16.01 -24.04
N ARG A 68 21.33 -16.70 -23.15
CA ARG A 68 20.33 -17.71 -23.55
C ARG A 68 19.04 -17.54 -22.78
N ILE A 69 17.94 -17.47 -23.49
CA ILE A 69 16.61 -17.45 -22.91
C ILE A 69 16.11 -18.90 -22.80
N PRO A 70 15.71 -19.39 -21.61
CA PRO A 70 15.18 -20.72 -21.46
C PRO A 70 13.85 -20.86 -22.20
N CYS A 71 13.47 -22.08 -22.62
CA CYS A 71 12.12 -22.28 -23.15
C CYS A 71 11.05 -22.02 -22.06
N TYR A 72 9.83 -21.77 -22.50
CA TYR A 72 8.74 -21.42 -21.59
C TYR A 72 8.56 -22.36 -20.37
N TRP A 73 8.59 -23.68 -20.64
CA TRP A 73 8.42 -24.66 -19.57
C TRP A 73 9.59 -24.69 -18.61
N TRP A 74 10.80 -24.48 -19.13
CA TRP A 74 11.99 -24.40 -18.30
C TRP A 74 12.02 -23.13 -17.46
N LEU A 75 11.59 -22.01 -18.02
CA LEU A 75 11.42 -20.76 -17.27
C LEU A 75 10.45 -20.94 -16.09
N LEU A 76 9.31 -21.59 -16.31
CA LEU A 76 8.37 -21.90 -15.22
C LEU A 76 9.00 -22.81 -14.15
N SER A 77 9.80 -23.81 -14.58
CA SER A 77 10.45 -24.73 -13.65
C SER A 77 11.48 -24.01 -12.78
N LEU A 78 12.26 -23.09 -13.36
CA LEU A 78 13.23 -22.28 -12.62
C LEU A 78 12.54 -21.35 -11.61
N LEU A 79 11.48 -20.69 -12.00
CA LEU A 79 10.69 -19.82 -11.11
C LEU A 79 10.05 -20.59 -9.95
N ALA A 80 9.67 -21.85 -10.18
CA ALA A 80 9.10 -22.71 -9.15
C ALA A 80 10.11 -23.13 -8.06
N LEU A 81 11.41 -22.94 -8.30
CA LEU A 81 12.47 -23.20 -7.30
C LEU A 81 12.68 -22.02 -6.36
N VAL A 82 12.21 -20.84 -6.71
CA VAL A 82 12.37 -19.62 -5.90
C VAL A 82 11.37 -19.64 -4.75
N THR A 83 11.85 -19.48 -3.53
CA THR A 83 10.97 -19.34 -2.38
C THR A 83 10.35 -17.93 -2.35
N PRO A 84 9.05 -17.78 -2.06
CA PRO A 84 8.43 -16.47 -1.94
C PRO A 84 9.09 -15.56 -0.91
N GLU A 85 9.58 -16.14 0.17
CA GLU A 85 10.27 -15.44 1.27
C GLU A 85 11.58 -14.82 0.79
N SER A 86 12.39 -15.59 0.07
CA SER A 86 13.67 -15.14 -0.47
C SER A 86 13.47 -14.04 -1.52
N LEU A 87 12.53 -14.23 -2.45
CA LEU A 87 12.20 -13.20 -3.45
C LEU A 87 11.73 -11.90 -2.76
N ASN A 88 10.88 -12.00 -1.75
CA ASN A 88 10.43 -10.85 -0.97
C ASN A 88 11.59 -10.13 -0.29
N GLN A 89 12.58 -10.85 0.22
CA GLN A 89 13.76 -10.26 0.83
C GLN A 89 14.61 -9.51 -0.20
N CYS A 90 14.87 -10.11 -1.36
CA CYS A 90 15.57 -9.46 -2.46
C CYS A 90 14.85 -8.19 -2.93
N MET A 91 13.52 -8.26 -3.11
CA MET A 91 12.73 -7.10 -3.52
C MET A 91 12.74 -5.99 -2.47
N LYS A 92 12.69 -6.32 -1.18
CA LYS A 92 12.83 -5.32 -0.10
C LYS A 92 14.16 -4.60 -0.15
N GLN A 93 15.27 -5.32 -0.33
CA GLN A 93 16.60 -4.74 -0.43
C GLN A 93 16.71 -3.81 -1.63
N TRP A 94 16.22 -4.26 -2.78
CA TRP A 94 16.21 -3.42 -3.98
C TRP A 94 15.35 -2.17 -3.81
N VAL A 95 14.12 -2.29 -3.30
CA VAL A 95 13.24 -1.14 -3.04
C VAL A 95 13.87 -0.19 -2.01
N ALA A 96 14.48 -0.71 -0.94
CA ALA A 96 15.15 0.12 0.05
C ALA A 96 16.28 0.96 -0.54
N SER A 97 17.01 0.46 -1.55
CA SER A 97 18.03 1.24 -2.26
C SER A 97 17.44 2.35 -3.14
N LEU A 98 16.21 2.17 -3.64
CA LEU A 98 15.53 3.14 -4.51
C LEU A 98 14.79 4.25 -3.75
N VAL A 99 14.25 3.95 -2.55
CA VAL A 99 13.41 4.90 -1.78
C VAL A 99 14.09 6.25 -1.56
N PRO A 100 15.36 6.35 -1.12
CA PRO A 100 16.02 7.63 -0.90
C PRO A 100 16.13 8.47 -2.19
N GLN A 101 16.42 7.81 -3.32
CA GLN A 101 16.59 8.46 -4.62
C GLN A 101 15.26 9.00 -5.16
N LEU A 102 14.20 8.22 -5.00
CA LEU A 102 12.85 8.59 -5.44
C LEU A 102 12.26 9.66 -4.54
N ALA A 103 12.47 9.58 -3.22
CA ALA A 103 12.05 10.62 -2.28
C ALA A 103 12.73 11.97 -2.60
N ALA A 104 14.05 11.97 -2.83
CA ALA A 104 14.78 13.16 -3.23
C ALA A 104 14.33 13.75 -4.59
N LYS A 105 13.86 12.89 -5.50
CA LYS A 105 13.29 13.34 -6.79
C LYS A 105 11.94 14.01 -6.59
N LEU A 106 11.06 13.41 -5.78
CA LEU A 106 9.76 14.02 -5.44
C LEU A 106 9.93 15.37 -4.76
N GLU A 107 10.86 15.48 -3.80
CA GLU A 107 11.16 16.74 -3.13
C GLU A 107 11.52 17.86 -4.12
N LYS A 108 12.35 17.56 -5.12
CA LYS A 108 12.72 18.53 -6.17
C LYS A 108 11.53 18.90 -7.06
N GLU A 109 10.69 17.92 -7.44
CA GLU A 109 9.50 18.18 -8.26
C GLU A 109 8.45 18.99 -7.49
N GLU A 110 8.33 18.76 -6.15
CA GLU A 110 7.48 19.56 -5.28
C GLU A 110 8.02 20.98 -5.07
N GLU A 111 9.32 21.16 -4.90
CA GLU A 111 9.96 22.47 -4.81
C GLU A 111 9.80 23.29 -6.08
N GLU A 112 9.88 22.67 -7.25
CA GLU A 112 9.64 23.33 -8.54
C GLU A 112 8.18 23.73 -8.72
N GLN A 113 7.22 22.95 -8.21
CA GLN A 113 5.78 23.22 -8.32
C GLN A 113 5.22 24.10 -7.20
N SER A 114 5.85 24.13 -6.02
CA SER A 114 5.38 24.87 -4.85
C SER A 114 6.28 26.00 -4.41
N LYS A 115 6.14 27.17 -5.04
CA LYS A 115 6.54 28.44 -4.38
C LYS A 115 5.64 28.79 -3.17
N LYS A 116 4.76 27.89 -2.68
CA LYS A 116 3.70 28.23 -1.69
C LYS A 116 3.37 27.23 -0.58
N LYS A 117 4.04 26.10 -0.38
CA LYS A 117 3.73 25.21 0.79
C LYS A 117 4.97 24.72 1.51
N ASN A 118 5.26 25.36 2.64
CA ASN A 118 6.36 25.08 3.58
C ASN A 118 6.04 23.94 4.57
N LYS A 119 5.55 22.76 4.13
CA LYS A 119 5.46 21.61 5.04
C LYS A 119 5.70 20.33 4.25
N LYS A 120 6.85 19.69 4.50
CA LYS A 120 7.16 18.36 4.00
C LYS A 120 6.13 17.37 4.56
N GLN A 121 5.30 16.81 3.69
CA GLN A 121 4.35 15.78 4.10
C GLN A 121 5.10 14.44 4.27
N PRO A 122 4.79 13.65 5.31
CA PRO A 122 5.37 12.33 5.45
C PRO A 122 4.92 11.40 4.33
N LEU A 123 5.79 10.49 3.90
CA LEU A 123 5.40 9.42 2.98
C LEU A 123 4.27 8.59 3.59
N THR A 124 3.29 8.26 2.78
CA THR A 124 2.14 7.47 3.22
C THR A 124 2.27 6.03 2.76
N ILE A 125 2.21 5.12 3.71
CA ILE A 125 2.23 3.67 3.47
C ILE A 125 0.82 3.13 3.64
N ALA A 126 0.23 2.70 2.54
CA ALA A 126 -1.07 2.03 2.53
C ALA A 126 -0.87 0.51 2.72
N ILE A 127 -1.57 -0.07 3.70
CA ILE A 127 -1.56 -1.52 3.91
C ILE A 127 -2.94 -2.06 3.54
N ASP A 128 -2.96 -3.00 2.60
CA ASP A 128 -4.17 -3.62 2.07
C ASP A 128 -4.00 -5.12 1.90
N GLY A 129 -5.10 -5.85 2.13
CA GLY A 129 -5.19 -7.28 1.88
C GLY A 129 -5.99 -7.57 0.61
N LYS A 130 -5.39 -8.31 -0.32
CA LYS A 130 -6.01 -8.65 -1.61
C LYS A 130 -6.12 -10.15 -1.82
N GLU A 131 -7.33 -10.60 -2.16
CA GLU A 131 -7.60 -11.98 -2.55
C GLU A 131 -7.25 -12.22 -4.02
N ILE A 132 -6.39 -13.20 -4.28
CA ILE A 132 -6.08 -13.63 -5.65
C ILE A 132 -7.05 -14.73 -6.06
N ARG A 133 -8.24 -14.34 -6.49
CA ARG A 133 -9.36 -15.23 -6.83
C ARG A 133 -9.01 -16.34 -7.82
N SER A 134 -8.08 -16.09 -8.74
CA SER A 134 -7.64 -17.08 -9.74
C SER A 134 -6.98 -18.30 -9.12
N THR A 135 -6.35 -18.16 -7.95
CA THR A 135 -5.65 -19.27 -7.26
C THR A 135 -6.62 -20.28 -6.64
N GLY A 136 -7.84 -19.86 -6.27
CA GLY A 136 -8.88 -20.77 -5.75
C GLY A 136 -9.39 -21.80 -6.78
N LYS A 137 -9.03 -21.65 -8.06
CA LYS A 137 -9.29 -22.64 -9.11
C LYS A 137 -8.15 -23.64 -9.28
N MET A 138 -7.04 -23.46 -8.59
CA MET A 138 -5.88 -24.34 -8.68
C MET A 138 -6.01 -25.45 -7.64
N LYS A 139 -5.83 -26.72 -8.06
CA LYS A 139 -5.88 -27.90 -7.17
C LYS A 139 -4.89 -27.86 -6.00
N LYS A 140 -3.91 -26.96 -6.04
CA LYS A 140 -2.85 -26.81 -5.02
C LYS A 140 -3.35 -26.06 -3.77
N TYR A 141 -4.43 -25.30 -3.88
CA TYR A 141 -4.93 -24.44 -2.79
C TYR A 141 -6.39 -24.79 -2.49
N ASP A 142 -6.71 -24.96 -1.22
CA ASP A 142 -8.08 -25.20 -0.74
C ASP A 142 -8.96 -23.93 -0.79
N SER A 143 -8.29 -22.77 -0.78
CA SER A 143 -8.92 -21.45 -0.88
C SER A 143 -8.05 -20.50 -1.70
N PRO A 144 -8.61 -19.39 -2.23
CA PRO A 144 -7.82 -18.34 -2.88
C PRO A 144 -6.74 -17.80 -1.96
N LEU A 145 -5.55 -17.54 -2.50
CA LEU A 145 -4.47 -16.90 -1.76
C LEU A 145 -4.85 -15.45 -1.41
N HIS A 146 -4.62 -15.09 -0.16
CA HIS A 146 -4.66 -13.71 0.30
C HIS A 146 -3.25 -13.15 0.42
N ILE A 147 -3.03 -11.93 -0.06
CA ILE A 147 -1.75 -11.21 0.06
C ILE A 147 -2.01 -9.90 0.77
N VAL A 148 -1.29 -9.66 1.86
CA VAL A 148 -1.20 -8.36 2.53
C VAL A 148 -0.01 -7.62 1.97
N SER A 149 -0.21 -6.41 1.47
CA SER A 149 0.82 -5.57 0.85
C SER A 149 0.97 -4.25 1.60
N ALA A 150 2.20 -3.76 1.72
CA ALA A 150 2.51 -2.40 2.15
C ALA A 150 3.01 -1.60 0.94
N HIS A 151 2.32 -0.52 0.59
CA HIS A 151 2.53 0.25 -0.64
C HIS A 151 2.71 1.73 -0.35
N ILE A 152 3.73 2.36 -0.95
CA ILE A 152 3.91 3.83 -0.94
C ILE A 152 3.28 4.39 -2.21
N GLY A 153 2.12 5.02 -2.05
CA GLY A 153 1.37 5.54 -3.19
C GLY A 153 2.09 6.65 -3.95
N GLU A 154 2.82 7.54 -3.25
CA GLU A 154 3.59 8.64 -3.84
C GLU A 154 4.69 8.15 -4.77
N LEU A 155 5.26 7.00 -4.47
CA LEU A 155 6.36 6.41 -5.22
C LEU A 155 5.89 5.32 -6.18
N GLY A 156 4.63 4.85 -6.07
CA GLY A 156 4.14 3.69 -6.81
C GLY A 156 4.86 2.39 -6.44
N LEU A 157 5.41 2.30 -5.21
CA LEU A 157 6.24 1.18 -4.79
C LEU A 157 5.56 0.29 -3.76
N THR A 158 5.66 -1.01 -3.94
CA THR A 158 5.31 -1.99 -2.91
C THR A 158 6.56 -2.34 -2.10
N LEU A 159 6.56 -1.99 -0.80
CA LEU A 159 7.68 -2.21 0.10
C LEU A 159 7.83 -3.68 0.49
N ALA A 160 6.72 -4.34 0.75
CA ALA A 160 6.69 -5.75 1.10
C ALA A 160 5.31 -6.34 0.91
N GLN A 161 5.28 -7.66 0.78
CA GLN A 161 4.06 -8.46 0.69
C GLN A 161 4.18 -9.68 1.59
N LYS A 162 3.04 -10.14 2.10
CA LYS A 162 2.96 -11.38 2.87
C LYS A 162 1.73 -12.16 2.47
N THR A 163 1.93 -13.41 2.09
CA THR A 163 0.83 -14.35 1.85
C THR A 163 0.23 -14.79 3.18
N VAL A 164 -1.10 -14.82 3.24
CA VAL A 164 -1.87 -15.33 4.37
C VAL A 164 -2.90 -16.35 3.88
N GLU A 165 -3.21 -17.34 4.71
CA GLU A 165 -4.08 -18.46 4.33
C GLU A 165 -5.54 -18.04 4.12
N SER A 166 -5.99 -17.02 4.84
CA SER A 166 -7.37 -16.53 4.78
C SER A 166 -7.45 -15.06 5.17
N LYS A 167 -8.58 -14.44 4.89
CA LYS A 167 -8.85 -13.04 5.27
C LYS A 167 -8.78 -12.82 6.79
N SER A 168 -9.18 -13.78 7.60
CA SER A 168 -9.07 -13.68 9.07
C SER A 168 -7.61 -13.65 9.56
N ASN A 169 -6.67 -14.13 8.77
CA ASN A 169 -5.24 -14.11 9.09
C ASN A 169 -4.54 -12.79 8.70
N GLU A 170 -5.25 -11.84 8.07
CA GLU A 170 -4.71 -10.50 7.77
C GLU A 170 -4.40 -9.74 9.06
N ILE A 171 -5.32 -9.77 10.04
CA ILE A 171 -5.18 -9.04 11.31
C ILE A 171 -3.85 -9.36 12.00
N PRO A 172 -3.45 -10.63 12.25
CA PRO A 172 -2.15 -10.92 12.84
C PRO A 172 -0.96 -10.78 11.87
N ALA A 173 -1.20 -10.71 10.56
CA ALA A 173 -0.14 -10.55 9.57
C ALA A 173 0.34 -9.11 9.46
N VAL A 174 -0.55 -8.12 9.58
CA VAL A 174 -0.24 -6.70 9.44
C VAL A 174 0.81 -6.23 10.47
N PRO A 175 0.67 -6.48 11.78
CA PRO A 175 1.70 -6.10 12.74
C PRO A 175 3.07 -6.75 12.45
N LYS A 176 3.08 -7.99 11.97
CA LYS A 176 4.32 -8.69 11.59
C LYS A 176 4.96 -8.06 10.34
N LEU A 177 4.15 -7.64 9.38
CA LEU A 177 4.61 -6.94 8.18
C LEU A 177 5.23 -5.59 8.55
N ILE A 178 4.56 -4.81 9.41
CA ILE A 178 5.02 -3.51 9.90
C ILE A 178 6.39 -3.64 10.60
N LYS A 179 6.55 -4.60 11.50
CA LYS A 179 7.81 -4.85 12.22
C LYS A 179 8.98 -5.23 11.32
N ALA A 180 8.70 -5.72 10.12
CA ALA A 180 9.72 -6.09 9.14
C ALA A 180 10.08 -4.94 8.17
N LEU A 181 9.52 -3.74 8.35
CA LEU A 181 9.71 -2.58 7.49
C LEU A 181 10.40 -1.45 8.25
N GLU A 182 11.26 -0.72 7.56
CA GLU A 182 11.82 0.55 8.03
C GLU A 182 10.89 1.68 7.58
N ILE A 183 9.98 2.08 8.46
CA ILE A 183 8.91 3.04 8.17
C ILE A 183 8.92 4.26 9.10
N SER A 184 10.04 4.49 9.78
CA SER A 184 10.18 5.63 10.70
C SER A 184 9.84 6.95 10.01
N GLY A 185 9.01 7.76 10.66
CA GLY A 185 8.57 9.06 10.13
C GLY A 185 7.51 9.00 9.03
N CYS A 186 7.07 7.81 8.62
CA CYS A 186 5.98 7.65 7.66
C CYS A 186 4.60 7.73 8.32
N MET A 187 3.56 7.93 7.51
CA MET A 187 2.15 7.78 7.90
C MET A 187 1.63 6.44 7.37
N VAL A 188 1.19 5.56 8.24
CA VAL A 188 0.58 4.27 7.86
C VAL A 188 -0.93 4.42 7.83
N VAL A 189 -1.54 4.03 6.71
CA VAL A 189 -3.00 4.00 6.53
C VAL A 189 -3.47 2.56 6.30
N THR A 190 -4.55 2.19 6.91
CA THR A 190 -5.15 0.85 6.73
C THR A 190 -6.66 0.95 6.58
N ASP A 191 -7.26 -0.08 6.00
CA ASP A 191 -8.69 -0.26 6.01
C ASP A 191 -9.25 -0.54 7.43
N ALA A 192 -10.57 -0.58 7.55
CA ALA A 192 -11.23 -0.79 8.84
C ALA A 192 -10.92 -2.16 9.45
N LEU A 193 -10.73 -3.22 8.66
CA LEU A 193 -10.41 -4.56 9.18
C LEU A 193 -9.14 -4.52 10.03
N ASN A 194 -8.15 -3.75 9.59
CA ASN A 194 -6.84 -3.61 10.20
C ASN A 194 -6.78 -2.49 11.26
N CYS A 195 -7.89 -1.82 11.57
CA CYS A 195 -8.02 -0.91 12.70
C CYS A 195 -8.06 -1.73 14.01
N GLN A 196 -6.88 -2.10 14.49
CA GLN A 196 -6.67 -2.93 15.69
C GLN A 196 -5.62 -2.29 16.59
N ARG A 197 -5.76 -2.46 17.92
CA ARG A 197 -4.80 -1.93 18.91
C ARG A 197 -3.37 -2.44 18.67
N GLU A 198 -3.26 -3.72 18.32
CA GLU A 198 -1.95 -4.34 18.01
C GLU A 198 -1.31 -3.75 16.75
N THR A 199 -2.13 -3.40 15.75
CA THR A 199 -1.65 -2.70 14.54
C THR A 199 -1.15 -1.30 14.90
N ALA A 200 -1.95 -0.51 15.65
CA ALA A 200 -1.55 0.81 16.12
C ALA A 200 -0.26 0.76 16.95
N LYS A 201 -0.14 -0.24 17.85
CA LYS A 201 1.07 -0.47 18.65
C LYS A 201 2.29 -0.75 17.81
N ALA A 202 2.17 -1.66 16.82
CA ALA A 202 3.28 -2.00 15.93
C ALA A 202 3.76 -0.79 15.12
N ILE A 203 2.84 0.08 14.67
CA ILE A 203 3.16 1.31 13.93
C ILE A 203 3.94 2.29 14.82
N VAL A 204 3.45 2.53 16.04
CA VAL A 204 4.11 3.44 17.00
C VAL A 204 5.48 2.91 17.43
N GLU A 205 5.62 1.60 17.66
CA GLU A 205 6.89 0.94 17.96
C GLU A 205 7.91 1.10 16.80
N ALA A 206 7.42 1.13 15.56
CA ALA A 206 8.23 1.39 14.36
C ALA A 206 8.52 2.89 14.12
N GLN A 207 8.22 3.77 15.11
CA GLN A 207 8.41 5.22 15.02
C GLN A 207 7.69 5.87 13.84
N ALA A 208 6.55 5.31 13.44
CA ALA A 208 5.65 5.84 12.43
C ALA A 208 4.35 6.35 13.04
N ASP A 209 3.62 7.17 12.29
CA ASP A 209 2.27 7.61 12.64
C ASP A 209 1.22 6.76 11.93
N TYR A 210 0.01 6.73 12.48
CA TYR A 210 -1.11 6.02 11.86
C TYR A 210 -2.31 6.92 11.58
N LEU A 211 -3.07 6.53 10.55
CA LEU A 211 -4.45 6.95 10.32
C LEU A 211 -5.28 5.68 10.02
N LEU A 212 -6.12 5.29 10.96
CA LEU A 212 -6.89 4.06 10.92
C LEU A 212 -8.39 4.35 10.79
N SER A 213 -9.07 3.62 9.91
CA SER A 213 -10.52 3.75 9.71
C SER A 213 -11.28 2.97 10.78
N ALA A 214 -12.15 3.64 11.55
CA ALA A 214 -13.02 3.01 12.53
C ALA A 214 -14.39 2.69 11.92
N LYS A 215 -14.76 1.42 11.93
CA LYS A 215 -16.06 0.92 11.46
C LYS A 215 -16.66 -0.07 12.49
N GLY A 216 -17.64 -0.85 12.09
CA GLY A 216 -18.35 -1.79 12.94
C GLY A 216 -17.51 -2.84 13.68
N ASN A 217 -16.26 -3.09 13.26
CA ASN A 217 -15.30 -3.93 13.99
C ASN A 217 -14.77 -3.26 15.27
N GLN A 218 -14.85 -1.93 15.36
CA GLN A 218 -14.56 -1.11 16.53
C GLN A 218 -15.78 -0.27 16.88
N LYS A 219 -16.89 -0.96 17.21
CA LYS A 219 -18.21 -0.35 17.33
C LYS A 219 -18.29 0.74 18.40
N GLU A 220 -17.68 0.52 19.56
CA GLU A 220 -17.67 1.50 20.64
C GLU A 220 -16.92 2.76 20.21
N LEU A 221 -15.70 2.62 19.73
CA LEU A 221 -14.90 3.72 19.21
C LEU A 221 -15.63 4.49 18.09
N MET A 222 -16.21 3.76 17.14
CA MET A 222 -16.97 4.37 16.04
C MET A 222 -18.17 5.19 16.57
N ASN A 223 -18.97 4.61 17.47
CA ASN A 223 -20.13 5.29 18.05
C ASN A 223 -19.74 6.53 18.86
N ASP A 224 -18.65 6.45 19.61
CA ASP A 224 -18.16 7.58 20.40
C ASP A 224 -17.72 8.74 19.51
N ILE A 225 -16.98 8.45 18.42
CA ILE A 225 -16.61 9.48 17.43
C ILE A 225 -17.85 10.02 16.72
N GLU A 226 -18.80 9.15 16.36
CA GLU A 226 -20.07 9.55 15.74
C GLU A 226 -20.84 10.52 16.62
N GLN A 227 -21.04 10.20 17.90
CA GLN A 227 -21.72 11.08 18.85
C GLN A 227 -21.01 12.43 18.99
N TYR A 228 -19.67 12.43 19.08
CA TYR A 228 -18.88 13.67 19.14
C TYR A 228 -19.10 14.54 17.91
N VAL A 229 -19.07 13.96 16.73
CA VAL A 229 -19.22 14.68 15.45
C VAL A 229 -20.67 15.12 15.21
N GLN A 230 -21.65 14.37 15.68
CA GLN A 230 -23.07 14.74 15.52
C GLN A 230 -23.52 15.82 16.50
N ASP A 231 -22.85 16.01 17.63
CA ASP A 231 -23.10 17.16 18.50
C ASP A 231 -22.64 18.46 17.79
N GLU A 232 -23.59 19.34 17.52
CA GLU A 232 -23.34 20.58 16.78
C GLU A 232 -22.33 21.51 17.49
N LYS A 233 -22.33 21.52 18.84
CA LYS A 233 -21.44 22.37 19.64
C LYS A 233 -20.01 21.83 19.56
N LEU A 234 -19.84 20.51 19.67
CA LEU A 234 -18.53 19.87 19.59
C LEU A 234 -18.02 19.96 18.15
N ARG A 235 -18.85 19.66 17.15
CA ARG A 235 -18.48 19.79 15.75
C ARG A 235 -18.04 21.21 15.37
N ALA A 236 -18.65 22.23 15.92
CA ALA A 236 -18.27 23.63 15.68
C ALA A 236 -16.86 23.97 16.21
N THR A 237 -16.30 23.18 17.13
CA THR A 237 -14.93 23.35 17.63
C THR A 237 -13.88 22.59 16.80
N MET A 238 -14.32 21.69 15.92
CA MET A 238 -13.43 20.91 15.06
C MET A 238 -12.86 21.76 13.93
N ASP A 239 -11.63 21.46 13.53
CA ASP A 239 -11.12 21.94 12.24
C ASP A 239 -11.94 21.29 11.11
N SER A 240 -12.34 22.06 10.12
CA SER A 240 -13.25 21.58 9.08
C SER A 240 -12.96 22.16 7.71
N VAL A 241 -13.18 21.37 6.68
CA VAL A 241 -13.11 21.77 5.28
C VAL A 241 -14.22 21.09 4.48
N SER A 242 -14.83 21.81 3.56
CA SER A 242 -15.86 21.26 2.67
C SER A 242 -15.51 21.56 1.23
N ARG A 243 -15.76 20.58 0.36
CA ARG A 243 -15.57 20.69 -1.09
C ARG A 243 -16.77 20.10 -1.81
N THR A 244 -17.12 20.68 -2.94
CA THR A 244 -18.18 20.16 -3.81
C THR A 244 -17.66 20.06 -5.23
N GLU A 245 -17.83 18.89 -5.82
CA GLU A 245 -17.44 18.60 -7.19
C GLU A 245 -18.65 18.14 -8.00
N LYS A 246 -18.68 18.52 -9.28
CA LYS A 246 -19.73 18.08 -10.21
C LYS A 246 -19.09 17.32 -11.36
N GLY A 247 -19.47 16.06 -11.54
CA GLY A 247 -18.96 15.24 -12.63
C GLY A 247 -19.84 14.01 -12.89
N HIS A 248 -19.76 13.47 -14.09
CA HIS A 248 -20.46 12.24 -14.47
C HIS A 248 -21.94 12.14 -14.07
N GLY A 249 -22.67 13.27 -14.14
CA GLY A 249 -24.10 13.30 -13.80
C GLY A 249 -24.44 13.25 -12.32
N ARG A 250 -23.44 13.47 -11.42
CA ARG A 250 -23.64 13.57 -9.97
C ARG A 250 -22.98 14.82 -9.41
N ILE A 251 -23.48 15.27 -8.27
CA ILE A 251 -22.82 16.25 -7.41
C ILE A 251 -22.31 15.49 -6.19
N GLU A 252 -21.03 15.63 -5.90
CA GLU A 252 -20.39 15.05 -4.74
C GLU A 252 -19.94 16.18 -3.81
N SER A 253 -20.47 16.21 -2.59
CA SER A 253 -20.07 17.13 -1.53
C SER A 253 -19.36 16.34 -0.45
N ARG A 254 -18.13 16.72 -0.13
CA ARG A 254 -17.29 16.07 0.88
C ARG A 254 -16.91 17.08 1.94
N SER A 255 -17.21 16.78 3.20
CA SER A 255 -16.87 17.58 4.37
C SER A 255 -16.02 16.75 5.32
N ALA A 256 -14.85 17.24 5.69
CA ALA A 256 -13.97 16.61 6.65
C ALA A 256 -13.91 17.43 7.93
N TYR A 257 -13.82 16.72 9.04
CA TYR A 257 -13.76 17.26 10.40
C TYR A 257 -12.64 16.57 11.16
N THR A 258 -11.82 17.32 11.89
CA THR A 258 -10.77 16.74 12.75
C THR A 258 -10.71 17.45 14.10
N SER A 259 -10.39 16.71 15.16
CA SER A 259 -10.18 17.26 16.50
C SER A 259 -9.00 16.59 17.18
N GLY A 260 -8.12 17.40 17.76
CA GLY A 260 -7.06 16.94 18.66
C GLY A 260 -7.54 16.73 20.11
N ASP A 261 -8.79 17.06 20.42
CA ASP A 261 -9.38 16.75 21.72
C ASP A 261 -9.83 15.29 21.73
N VAL A 262 -9.04 14.44 22.35
CA VAL A 262 -9.29 13.00 22.53
C VAL A 262 -9.48 12.60 23.99
N GLY A 263 -9.40 13.57 24.92
CA GLY A 263 -9.46 13.35 26.38
C GLY A 263 -10.83 12.86 26.87
N TRP A 264 -11.88 13.12 26.12
CA TRP A 264 -13.25 12.72 26.42
C TRP A 264 -13.54 11.22 26.19
N HIS A 265 -12.76 10.56 25.32
CA HIS A 265 -12.98 9.16 24.96
C HIS A 265 -12.48 8.22 26.06
N PRO A 266 -13.34 7.45 26.75
CA PRO A 266 -12.93 6.59 27.86
C PRO A 266 -11.89 5.53 27.47
N GLY A 267 -12.04 4.93 26.28
CA GLY A 267 -11.13 3.95 25.69
C GLY A 267 -9.89 4.56 25.01
N GLY A 268 -9.75 5.89 24.98
CA GLY A 268 -8.66 6.56 24.27
C GLY A 268 -7.26 6.16 24.77
N ARG A 269 -7.12 5.83 26.05
CA ARG A 269 -5.86 5.33 26.63
C ARG A 269 -5.45 3.95 26.15
N GLU A 270 -6.37 3.19 25.59
CA GLU A 270 -6.10 1.85 25.04
C GLU A 270 -5.56 1.91 23.61
N TRP A 271 -5.68 3.06 22.95
CA TRP A 271 -5.11 3.29 21.62
C TRP A 271 -3.74 3.94 21.74
N PRO A 272 -2.66 3.23 21.36
CA PRO A 272 -1.29 3.75 21.46
C PRO A 272 -1.14 5.08 20.76
N ALA A 273 -0.65 6.09 21.49
CA ALA A 273 -0.38 7.44 21.00
C ALA A 273 -1.55 8.14 20.28
N LEU A 274 -2.80 7.82 20.59
CA LEU A 274 -3.97 8.52 20.03
C LEU A 274 -3.91 10.02 20.31
N LYS A 275 -3.97 10.84 19.26
CA LYS A 275 -3.88 12.31 19.34
C LYS A 275 -4.96 13.03 18.54
N CYS A 276 -5.66 12.34 17.66
CA CYS A 276 -6.63 12.96 16.78
C CYS A 276 -7.74 11.99 16.42
N ILE A 277 -8.95 12.50 16.38
CA ILE A 277 -10.10 11.85 15.75
C ILE A 277 -10.46 12.63 14.48
N GLY A 278 -11.06 11.95 13.52
CA GLY A 278 -11.56 12.56 12.30
C GLY A 278 -12.83 11.93 11.79
N ALA A 279 -13.57 12.68 11.01
CA ALA A 279 -14.72 12.17 10.27
C ALA A 279 -14.77 12.80 8.87
N VAL A 280 -15.22 12.02 7.91
CA VAL A 280 -15.50 12.50 6.56
C VAL A 280 -16.95 12.17 6.24
N HIS A 281 -17.72 13.20 5.91
CA HIS A 281 -19.08 13.11 5.40
C HIS A 281 -19.04 13.27 3.89
N THR A 282 -19.52 12.29 3.15
CA THR A 282 -19.65 12.35 1.70
C THR A 282 -21.13 12.26 1.33
N ARG A 283 -21.61 13.27 0.58
CA ARG A 283 -22.97 13.35 0.08
C ARG A 283 -22.96 13.29 -1.43
N PHE A 284 -23.66 12.30 -1.98
CA PHE A 284 -23.85 12.14 -3.41
C PHE A 284 -25.26 12.53 -3.80
N GLU A 285 -25.40 13.47 -4.73
CA GLU A 285 -26.69 13.86 -5.32
C GLU A 285 -26.71 13.39 -6.78
N THR A 286 -27.67 12.56 -7.11
CA THR A 286 -27.88 12.02 -8.45
C THR A 286 -29.34 12.23 -8.87
N SER A 287 -29.65 12.00 -10.15
CA SER A 287 -31.04 12.00 -10.64
C SER A 287 -31.94 10.95 -9.96
N LYS A 288 -31.35 9.96 -9.26
CA LYS A 288 -32.07 8.88 -8.58
C LYS A 288 -32.28 9.14 -7.08
N GLY A 289 -31.66 10.14 -6.52
CA GLY A 289 -31.74 10.50 -5.11
C GLY A 289 -30.44 10.98 -4.50
N VAL A 290 -30.48 11.17 -3.20
CA VAL A 290 -29.37 11.62 -2.36
C VAL A 290 -28.94 10.47 -1.46
N THR A 291 -27.63 10.25 -1.33
CA THR A 291 -27.03 9.31 -0.37
C THR A 291 -25.98 10.03 0.46
N ASP A 292 -25.95 9.73 1.75
CA ASP A 292 -25.01 10.29 2.72
C ASP A 292 -24.20 9.15 3.34
N GLU A 293 -22.87 9.32 3.39
CA GLU A 293 -21.96 8.34 3.97
C GLU A 293 -21.01 9.03 4.96
N TRP A 294 -20.83 8.43 6.14
CA TRP A 294 -19.90 8.87 7.15
C TRP A 294 -18.79 7.84 7.34
N HIS A 295 -17.55 8.33 7.37
CA HIS A 295 -16.35 7.55 7.66
C HIS A 295 -15.63 8.17 8.85
N TYR A 296 -15.24 7.34 9.83
CA TYR A 296 -14.60 7.79 11.07
C TYR A 296 -13.17 7.27 11.14
N TYR A 297 -12.29 8.08 11.72
CA TYR A 297 -10.85 7.82 11.74
C TYR A 297 -10.23 8.18 13.08
N ILE A 298 -9.15 7.49 13.43
CA ILE A 298 -8.25 7.82 14.52
C ILE A 298 -6.83 7.98 14.03
N SER A 299 -6.04 8.86 14.67
CA SER A 299 -4.65 9.10 14.29
C SER A 299 -3.75 9.34 15.50
N SER A 300 -2.48 8.87 15.40
CA SER A 300 -1.41 9.19 16.36
C SER A 300 -0.84 10.59 16.18
N LYS A 301 -1.21 11.26 15.09
CA LYS A 301 -0.78 12.62 14.76
C LYS A 301 -1.99 13.54 14.68
N VAL A 302 -1.86 14.76 15.17
CA VAL A 302 -2.89 15.78 14.95
C VAL A 302 -2.87 16.16 13.47
N LEU A 303 -3.98 15.90 12.78
CA LEU A 303 -4.19 16.18 11.37
C LEU A 303 -5.15 17.34 11.20
N THR A 304 -4.95 18.16 10.19
CA THR A 304 -5.92 19.16 9.77
C THR A 304 -7.02 18.50 8.92
N ALA A 305 -8.19 19.14 8.87
CA ALA A 305 -9.26 18.71 7.99
C ALA A 305 -8.84 18.69 6.51
N GLU A 306 -7.96 19.60 6.10
CA GLU A 306 -7.40 19.65 4.74
C GLU A 306 -6.50 18.44 4.44
N GLU A 307 -5.66 18.00 5.40
CA GLU A 307 -4.82 16.82 5.26
C GLU A 307 -5.65 15.54 5.16
N THR A 308 -6.83 15.49 5.81
CA THR A 308 -7.75 14.36 5.75
C THR A 308 -8.64 14.37 4.51
N ALA A 309 -9.11 15.54 4.07
CA ALA A 309 -10.09 15.70 2.99
C ALA A 309 -9.50 15.71 1.59
N SER A 310 -8.17 15.74 1.44
CA SER A 310 -7.54 15.95 0.13
C SER A 310 -8.13 14.97 -0.92
N PRO A 311 -8.81 15.46 -1.96
CA PRO A 311 -9.43 14.62 -2.97
C PRO A 311 -8.37 14.00 -3.88
N CYS A 312 -8.57 12.77 -4.19
CA CYS A 312 -7.99 12.07 -5.35
C CYS A 312 -6.48 12.17 -5.54
N LYS A 313 -5.82 11.09 -5.33
CA LYS A 313 -4.42 10.74 -5.62
C LYS A 313 -3.39 11.05 -4.55
N ASN A 314 -3.53 12.09 -3.71
CA ASN A 314 -2.52 12.44 -2.70
C ASN A 314 -3.05 12.59 -1.26
N GLY A 315 -4.36 12.50 -1.01
CA GLY A 315 -4.93 12.62 0.34
C GLY A 315 -4.96 11.30 1.09
N MET A 316 -4.73 11.33 2.41
CA MET A 316 -4.67 10.13 3.25
C MET A 316 -5.99 9.35 3.27
N VAL A 317 -7.13 10.04 3.38
CA VAL A 317 -8.46 9.41 3.38
C VAL A 317 -8.84 8.91 1.99
N GLY A 318 -8.52 9.64 0.93
CA GLY A 318 -8.74 9.15 -0.43
C GLY A 318 -8.02 7.83 -0.74
N ARG A 319 -6.90 7.55 -0.08
CA ARG A 319 -6.19 6.26 -0.17
C ARG A 319 -6.89 5.16 0.61
N ILE A 320 -7.42 5.46 1.80
CA ILE A 320 -8.23 4.50 2.57
C ILE A 320 -9.49 4.16 1.80
N ASP A 321 -10.17 5.15 1.21
CA ASP A 321 -11.36 4.92 0.39
C ASP A 321 -11.02 4.13 -0.89
N ALA A 322 -9.90 4.43 -1.56
CA ALA A 322 -9.44 3.66 -2.72
C ALA A 322 -9.15 2.19 -2.36
N LEU A 323 -8.56 1.93 -1.18
CA LEU A 323 -8.37 0.58 -0.65
C LEU A 323 -9.71 -0.12 -0.39
N ALA A 324 -10.67 0.58 0.21
CA ALA A 324 -11.99 0.04 0.51
C ALA A 324 -12.81 -0.32 -0.74
N PHE A 325 -12.63 0.41 -1.84
CA PHE A 325 -13.33 0.19 -3.11
C PHE A 325 -12.56 -0.67 -4.12
N GLY A 326 -11.37 -1.19 -3.76
CA GLY A 326 -10.58 -2.07 -4.63
C GLY A 326 -10.08 -1.39 -5.91
N CYS A 327 -10.06 -0.06 -5.96
CA CYS A 327 -9.39 0.67 -7.02
C CYS A 327 -7.87 0.46 -6.85
N ALA A 328 -7.23 -0.10 -7.87
CA ALA A 328 -5.78 -0.19 -7.91
C ALA A 328 -5.21 1.24 -7.86
N LEU A 329 -4.33 1.46 -6.89
CA LEU A 329 -3.49 2.66 -6.81
C LEU A 329 -2.51 2.69 -7.97
#